data_363852b9a054333f1b31fd84ec93456d
#
_entry.id   363852b9a054333f1b31fd84ec93456d
#
_cell.length_a   1.000
_cell.length_b   1.000
_cell.length_c   1.000
_cell.angle_alpha   90.00
_cell.angle_beta   90.00
_cell.angle_gamma   90.00
#
_symmetry.space_group_name_H-M   'P 1'
#
loop_
_entity.id
_entity.type
_entity.pdbx_description
1 polymer ?
#
loop_
_entity_poly.entity_id
_entity_poly.type
_entity_poly.pdbx_seq_one_letter_code
_entity_poly.pdbx_strand_id
1 'polypeptide(L)'
;MFEKKLEPGSESSSFIIGIQPIRPIHLDFAKNRNEKNRNMENPFKFGTIVEEKFFTDRVAEVAYIRQFIMSANHLVLISPRRFGKSSVIMKAVKQTGRQYIMLNLQRVMSVSDLAASLLHEFFKVRPMERLKHLLTHFRIIPTVTTNPVSGTMEVSFQPGVDSSMLLEDVLTLLDRANTEKDRLIVILDEFQEIRDIAPKLDRQMRSIMQAQKNINYILLGSQESMMSDIFENKKSPFYHFGELMRLGKLPRDDFHTYLSERLAGVFADRSDGIADQILDFTGCHPYYSQQLAANVWQVGVLQPETEDAVWAAIDHIVKSHSLDYERLWLSINRTNRWILRQLSMGKALQTGDFQTSTVYSAVKRLQKDGYVVYSDRYELEDPFYRQWILAEK
;
A
#
# COMPACT_ATOMS: atom_id res chain seq x y z
N MET A 1 5.36 -60.37 -13.37
CA MET A 1 5.82 -60.87 -12.04
C MET A 1 6.33 -59.71 -11.26
N PHE A 2 5.83 -59.52 -10.10
CA PHE A 2 5.99 -58.43 -9.10
C PHE A 2 5.07 -57.22 -9.25
N GLU A 3 3.85 -57.40 -8.74
CA GLU A 3 3.01 -56.38 -8.19
C GLU A 3 3.70 -55.78 -6.92
N LYS A 4 3.68 -54.45 -6.79
CA LYS A 4 3.92 -53.81 -5.53
C LYS A 4 2.70 -52.95 -5.17
N LYS A 5 1.96 -53.42 -4.18
CA LYS A 5 0.88 -52.74 -3.47
C LYS A 5 1.40 -51.41 -2.92
N LEU A 6 0.68 -50.33 -3.16
CA LEU A 6 0.76 -49.08 -2.44
C LEU A 6 -0.40 -49.05 -1.45
N GLU A 7 -0.06 -48.99 -0.16
CA GLU A 7 -1.02 -48.76 0.93
C GLU A 7 -1.48 -47.28 0.94
N PRO A 8 -2.74 -47.01 1.33
CA PRO A 8 -3.25 -45.67 1.52
C PRO A 8 -3.04 -45.23 2.96
N GLY A 9 -2.35 -44.12 3.19
CA GLY A 9 -2.17 -43.61 4.53
C GLY A 9 -1.65 -42.20 4.55
N SER A 10 -2.55 -41.21 4.63
CA SER A 10 -2.53 -40.11 5.60
C SER A 10 -3.69 -39.15 5.28
N GLU A 11 -4.69 -39.19 6.12
CA GLU A 11 -5.80 -38.24 6.13
C GLU A 11 -5.25 -36.84 6.44
N SER A 12 -5.35 -35.95 5.45
CA SER A 12 -5.22 -34.53 5.68
C SER A 12 -6.53 -34.03 6.29
N SER A 13 -6.51 -33.76 7.59
CA SER A 13 -7.60 -33.12 8.32
C SER A 13 -7.85 -31.72 7.76
N SER A 14 -8.81 -31.61 6.84
CA SER A 14 -9.38 -30.35 6.46
C SER A 14 -10.29 -29.86 7.61
N PHE A 15 -9.82 -28.88 8.38
CA PHE A 15 -10.67 -28.13 9.30
C PHE A 15 -11.74 -27.41 8.51
N ILE A 16 -12.92 -27.99 8.41
CA ILE A 16 -14.14 -27.32 8.01
C ILE A 16 -14.58 -26.51 9.23
N ILE A 17 -14.30 -25.19 9.21
CA ILE A 17 -14.88 -24.25 10.18
C ILE A 17 -16.38 -24.24 9.93
N GLY A 18 -17.15 -24.84 10.84
CA GLY A 18 -18.60 -24.91 10.78
C GLY A 18 -19.20 -23.50 10.77
N ILE A 19 -19.93 -23.19 9.71
CA ILE A 19 -20.71 -21.95 9.58
C ILE A 19 -21.89 -22.08 10.57
N GLN A 20 -21.78 -21.40 11.71
CA GLN A 20 -22.94 -21.21 12.60
C GLN A 20 -23.82 -20.09 12.06
N PRO A 21 -25.15 -20.22 12.12
CA PRO A 21 -26.06 -19.16 11.70
C PRO A 21 -25.91 -17.92 12.60
N ILE A 22 -25.68 -16.78 11.96
CA ILE A 22 -25.44 -15.49 12.57
C ILE A 22 -26.68 -15.06 13.39
N ARG A 23 -26.56 -15.03 14.72
CA ARG A 23 -27.52 -14.31 15.57
C ARG A 23 -27.21 -12.81 15.44
N PRO A 24 -28.19 -11.94 15.15
CA PRO A 24 -27.94 -10.51 15.01
C PRO A 24 -27.55 -9.92 16.37
N ILE A 25 -26.29 -9.56 16.52
CA ILE A 25 -25.82 -8.76 17.67
C ILE A 25 -26.06 -7.30 17.29
N HIS A 26 -27.07 -6.67 17.90
CA HIS A 26 -27.25 -5.22 17.84
C HIS A 26 -26.16 -4.57 18.70
N LEU A 27 -25.16 -3.94 18.09
CA LEU A 27 -24.17 -3.10 18.76
C LEU A 27 -24.86 -1.78 19.17
N ASP A 28 -25.45 -1.75 20.36
CA ASP A 28 -26.02 -0.53 20.92
C ASP A 28 -24.92 0.25 21.67
N PHE A 29 -24.21 1.11 20.98
CA PHE A 29 -23.09 1.91 21.51
C PHE A 29 -23.47 2.91 22.61
N ALA A 30 -24.77 2.97 22.99
CA ALA A 30 -25.29 4.03 23.87
C ALA A 30 -25.39 3.65 25.36
N LYS A 31 -25.32 2.38 25.77
CA LYS A 31 -25.82 1.97 27.08
C LYS A 31 -24.83 1.63 28.19
N ASN A 32 -23.54 1.40 27.94
CA ASN A 32 -22.62 1.10 29.03
C ASN A 32 -21.32 1.90 28.94
N ARG A 33 -21.29 3.04 29.64
CA ARG A 33 -20.10 3.89 29.75
C ARG A 33 -19.44 3.70 31.12
N ASN A 34 -18.51 2.77 31.23
CA ASN A 34 -17.62 2.70 32.37
C ASN A 34 -16.62 3.86 32.28
N GLU A 35 -16.66 4.81 33.22
CA GLU A 35 -15.88 6.08 33.18
C GLU A 35 -14.36 5.85 33.20
N LYS A 36 -13.88 4.73 33.74
CA LYS A 36 -12.46 4.39 33.78
C LYS A 36 -11.81 4.14 32.40
N ASN A 37 -12.58 3.71 31.40
CA ASN A 37 -12.05 3.36 30.07
C ASN A 37 -12.16 4.47 29.03
N ARG A 38 -12.75 5.62 29.39
CA ARG A 38 -12.97 6.75 28.44
C ARG A 38 -11.70 7.43 27.93
N ASN A 39 -10.57 7.28 28.63
CA ASN A 39 -9.32 7.95 28.29
C ASN A 39 -8.26 7.04 27.68
N MET A 40 -8.60 5.77 27.35
CA MET A 40 -7.63 4.89 26.69
C MET A 40 -7.61 5.19 25.18
N GLU A 41 -6.46 5.63 24.68
CA GLU A 41 -6.24 5.81 23.24
C GLU A 41 -6.16 4.43 22.55
N ASN A 42 -6.88 4.26 21.44
CA ASN A 42 -6.80 3.03 20.65
C ASN A 42 -5.37 2.86 20.12
N PRO A 43 -4.67 1.76 20.44
CA PRO A 43 -3.28 1.56 20.07
C PRO A 43 -3.07 1.14 18.60
N PHE A 44 -4.15 0.97 17.84
CA PHE A 44 -4.12 0.55 16.43
C PHE A 44 -4.48 1.70 15.51
N LYS A 45 -3.79 1.79 14.37
CA LYS A 45 -3.99 2.84 13.39
C LYS A 45 -3.95 2.29 11.97
N PHE A 46 -4.92 2.67 11.16
CA PHE A 46 -5.06 2.25 9.77
C PHE A 46 -5.55 3.41 8.89
N GLY A 47 -5.42 3.30 7.56
CA GLY A 47 -5.88 4.30 6.60
C GLY A 47 -4.99 5.54 6.46
N THR A 48 -3.90 5.62 7.21
CA THR A 48 -2.93 6.73 7.16
C THR A 48 -1.50 6.18 7.14
N ILE A 49 -0.51 7.05 6.89
CA ILE A 49 0.89 6.70 7.10
C ILE A 49 1.10 6.45 8.59
N VAL A 50 1.60 5.27 8.91
CA VAL A 50 1.80 4.82 10.30
C VAL A 50 3.24 5.12 10.71
N GLU A 51 3.40 5.78 11.85
CA GLU A 51 4.69 6.21 12.39
C GLU A 51 4.87 5.76 13.85
N GLU A 52 6.13 5.69 14.28
CA GLU A 52 6.54 5.44 15.68
C GLU A 52 5.82 4.27 16.37
N LYS A 53 5.09 4.56 17.45
CA LYS A 53 4.42 3.58 18.31
C LYS A 53 3.37 2.70 17.58
N PHE A 54 2.85 3.20 16.45
CA PHE A 54 1.87 2.47 15.65
C PHE A 54 2.50 1.63 14.54
N PHE A 55 3.81 1.78 14.32
CA PHE A 55 4.52 1.04 13.30
C PHE A 55 4.80 -0.37 13.79
N THR A 56 4.35 -1.35 13.02
CA THR A 56 4.59 -2.77 13.29
C THR A 56 5.84 -3.20 12.57
N ASP A 57 6.74 -3.85 13.26
CA ASP A 57 7.91 -4.56 12.76
C ASP A 57 8.54 -4.03 11.44
N ARG A 58 8.94 -4.88 10.52
CA ARG A 58 9.68 -4.52 9.28
C ARG A 58 11.07 -4.00 9.55
N VAL A 59 11.69 -4.44 10.64
CA VAL A 59 13.05 -3.99 11.04
C VAL A 59 14.06 -4.31 9.94
N ALA A 60 13.97 -5.51 9.37
CA ALA A 60 14.85 -5.96 8.29
C ALA A 60 14.67 -5.13 7.03
N GLU A 61 13.42 -4.88 6.60
CA GLU A 61 13.12 -4.09 5.41
C GLU A 61 13.54 -2.63 5.59
N VAL A 62 13.28 -2.04 6.76
CA VAL A 62 13.71 -0.67 7.08
C VAL A 62 15.24 -0.57 7.05
N ALA A 63 15.95 -1.54 7.64
CA ALA A 63 17.41 -1.56 7.63
C ALA A 63 17.98 -1.71 6.20
N TYR A 64 17.39 -2.60 5.41
CA TYR A 64 17.76 -2.81 4.01
C TYR A 64 17.55 -1.54 3.17
N ILE A 65 16.37 -0.93 3.25
CA ILE A 65 16.05 0.32 2.54
C ILE A 65 17.02 1.43 2.96
N ARG A 66 17.29 1.57 4.26
CA ARG A 66 18.24 2.56 4.76
C ARG A 66 19.64 2.37 4.18
N GLN A 67 20.12 1.13 4.08
CA GLN A 67 21.42 0.82 3.49
C GLN A 67 21.47 1.26 2.01
N PHE A 68 20.40 1.01 1.23
CA PHE A 68 20.31 1.46 -0.15
C PHE A 68 20.27 2.98 -0.27
N ILE A 69 19.50 3.66 0.57
CA ILE A 69 19.43 5.13 0.60
C ILE A 69 20.82 5.72 0.89
N MET A 70 21.59 5.11 1.78
CA MET A 70 22.96 5.57 2.10
C MET A 70 23.98 5.29 0.99
N SER A 71 23.68 4.41 0.07
CA SER A 71 24.48 4.15 -1.13
C SER A 71 24.17 5.16 -2.25
N ALA A 72 24.84 5.01 -3.40
CA ALA A 72 24.55 5.77 -4.61
C ALA A 72 23.44 5.14 -5.47
N ASN A 73 22.86 4.04 -5.03
CA ASN A 73 21.90 3.26 -5.81
C ASN A 73 20.48 3.80 -5.65
N HIS A 74 19.66 3.52 -6.65
CA HIS A 74 18.22 3.78 -6.63
C HIS A 74 17.46 2.57 -6.12
N LEU A 75 16.25 2.79 -5.58
CA LEU A 75 15.38 1.73 -5.07
C LEU A 75 14.04 1.76 -5.80
N VAL A 76 13.56 0.57 -6.17
CA VAL A 76 12.21 0.36 -6.68
C VAL A 76 11.47 -0.53 -5.70
N LEU A 77 10.36 -0.07 -5.14
CA LEU A 77 9.55 -0.82 -4.19
C LEU A 77 8.17 -1.12 -4.79
N ILE A 78 7.92 -2.40 -5.01
CA ILE A 78 6.65 -2.90 -5.53
C ILE A 78 5.90 -3.61 -4.41
N SER A 79 4.62 -3.29 -4.27
CA SER A 79 3.77 -3.95 -3.27
C SER A 79 2.32 -3.64 -3.55
N PRO A 80 1.39 -4.55 -3.31
CA PRO A 80 -0.03 -4.26 -3.43
C PRO A 80 -0.44 -3.03 -2.59
N ARG A 81 -1.62 -2.48 -2.87
CA ARG A 81 -2.17 -1.38 -2.07
C ARG A 81 -2.29 -1.80 -0.60
N ARG A 82 -2.18 -0.83 0.33
CA ARG A 82 -2.39 -1.03 1.77
C ARG A 82 -1.38 -1.95 2.48
N PHE A 83 -0.28 -2.33 1.83
CA PHE A 83 0.80 -3.13 2.44
C PHE A 83 1.83 -2.31 3.23
N GLY A 84 1.63 -0.99 3.36
CA GLY A 84 2.46 -0.14 4.19
C GLY A 84 3.72 0.42 3.50
N LYS A 85 3.80 0.42 2.15
CA LYS A 85 4.93 0.98 1.36
C LYS A 85 5.42 2.32 1.89
N SER A 86 4.52 3.30 1.90
CA SER A 86 4.86 4.68 2.26
C SER A 86 5.34 4.78 3.73
N SER A 87 4.75 4.00 4.64
CA SER A 87 5.16 3.98 6.06
C SER A 87 6.57 3.43 6.24
N VAL A 88 6.91 2.32 5.57
CA VAL A 88 8.24 1.70 5.62
C VAL A 88 9.31 2.65 5.05
N ILE A 89 9.04 3.24 3.88
CA ILE A 89 9.94 4.19 3.24
C ILE A 89 10.15 5.43 4.12
N MET A 90 9.08 6.01 4.63
CA MET A 90 9.17 7.20 5.49
C MET A 90 9.97 6.93 6.76
N LYS A 91 9.79 5.74 7.39
CA LYS A 91 10.59 5.34 8.55
C LYS A 91 12.07 5.21 8.20
N ALA A 92 12.40 4.53 7.11
CA ALA A 92 13.77 4.36 6.66
C ALA A 92 14.43 5.71 6.30
N VAL A 93 13.74 6.56 5.56
CA VAL A 93 14.22 7.89 5.13
C VAL A 93 14.49 8.80 6.33
N LYS A 94 13.55 8.89 7.28
CA LYS A 94 13.72 9.69 8.51
C LYS A 94 14.94 9.25 9.33
N GLN A 95 15.24 7.96 9.37
CA GLN A 95 16.43 7.44 10.07
C GLN A 95 17.76 7.82 9.42
N THR A 96 17.76 8.26 8.15
CA THR A 96 18.98 8.73 7.48
C THR A 96 19.36 10.16 7.82
N GLY A 97 18.41 10.97 8.30
CA GLY A 97 18.56 12.41 8.50
C GLY A 97 18.74 13.23 7.23
N ARG A 98 18.66 12.60 6.03
CA ARG A 98 18.83 13.27 4.73
C ARG A 98 17.56 13.99 4.32
N GLN A 99 17.72 15.05 3.52
CA GLN A 99 16.59 15.74 2.92
C GLN A 99 15.92 14.87 1.87
N TYR A 100 14.59 14.95 1.83
CA TYR A 100 13.79 14.22 0.86
C TYR A 100 12.62 15.08 0.36
N ILE A 101 12.15 14.76 -0.84
CA ILE A 101 10.88 15.22 -1.38
C ILE A 101 10.06 13.99 -1.78
N MET A 102 8.73 14.09 -1.67
CA MET A 102 7.82 13.01 -2.03
C MET A 102 6.68 13.53 -2.87
N LEU A 103 6.43 12.89 -4.00
CA LEU A 103 5.36 13.22 -4.92
C LEU A 103 4.57 11.96 -5.29
N ASN A 104 3.23 12.04 -5.22
CA ASN A 104 2.34 10.99 -5.73
C ASN A 104 1.93 11.32 -7.17
N LEU A 105 2.32 10.47 -8.12
CA LEU A 105 2.09 10.69 -9.55
C LEU A 105 0.62 10.56 -9.96
N GLN A 106 -0.24 9.95 -9.17
CA GLN A 106 -1.70 9.92 -9.43
C GLN A 106 -2.33 11.34 -9.43
N ARG A 107 -1.66 12.31 -8.82
CA ARG A 107 -2.15 13.70 -8.77
C ARG A 107 -1.63 14.56 -9.91
N VAL A 108 -0.73 14.02 -10.70
CA VAL A 108 -0.03 14.75 -11.77
C VAL A 108 -0.79 14.59 -13.09
N MET A 109 -1.18 15.70 -13.69
CA MET A 109 -2.01 15.71 -14.90
C MET A 109 -1.23 15.95 -16.19
N SER A 110 -0.01 16.49 -16.11
CA SER A 110 0.83 16.81 -17.27
C SER A 110 2.31 16.90 -16.90
N VAL A 111 3.19 16.93 -17.89
CA VAL A 111 4.64 17.13 -17.69
C VAL A 111 4.94 18.46 -17.01
N SER A 112 4.22 19.52 -17.38
CA SER A 112 4.38 20.83 -16.72
C SER A 112 3.94 20.80 -15.27
N ASP A 113 2.87 20.07 -14.94
CA ASP A 113 2.40 19.86 -13.57
C ASP A 113 3.41 19.01 -12.77
N LEU A 114 3.99 17.99 -13.39
CA LEU A 114 5.08 17.21 -12.76
C LEU A 114 6.26 18.11 -12.38
N ALA A 115 6.72 18.94 -13.32
CA ALA A 115 7.83 19.86 -13.09
C ALA A 115 7.51 20.89 -11.99
N ALA A 116 6.32 21.49 -12.02
CA ALA A 116 5.85 22.42 -11.01
C ALA A 116 5.77 21.78 -9.62
N SER A 117 5.20 20.57 -9.54
CA SER A 117 5.06 19.83 -8.29
C SER A 117 6.42 19.44 -7.69
N LEU A 118 7.36 18.95 -8.50
CA LEU A 118 8.72 18.65 -8.05
C LEU A 118 9.43 19.91 -7.53
N LEU A 119 9.32 21.02 -8.21
CA LEU A 119 9.92 22.28 -7.80
C LEU A 119 9.28 22.82 -6.53
N HIS A 120 7.96 22.73 -6.42
CA HIS A 120 7.21 23.09 -5.22
C HIS A 120 7.68 22.29 -3.99
N GLU A 121 7.75 20.97 -4.08
CA GLU A 121 8.24 20.12 -2.99
C GLU A 121 9.71 20.43 -2.66
N PHE A 122 10.52 20.73 -3.67
CA PHE A 122 11.93 21.08 -3.48
C PHE A 122 12.11 22.39 -2.72
N PHE A 123 11.30 23.42 -2.99
CA PHE A 123 11.36 24.69 -2.27
C PHE A 123 10.96 24.58 -0.79
N LYS A 124 10.20 23.55 -0.40
CA LYS A 124 9.91 23.28 1.02
C LYS A 124 11.17 22.85 1.80
N VAL A 125 12.10 22.15 1.15
CA VAL A 125 13.34 21.65 1.79
C VAL A 125 14.55 22.52 1.50
N ARG A 126 14.53 23.29 0.41
CA ARG A 126 15.58 24.24 0.01
C ARG A 126 14.96 25.61 -0.30
N PRO A 127 15.10 26.62 0.56
CA PRO A 127 14.53 27.95 0.32
C PRO A 127 15.00 28.54 -1.02
N MET A 128 14.07 29.15 -1.75
CA MET A 128 14.28 29.69 -3.10
C MET A 128 15.42 30.73 -3.13
N GLU A 129 15.61 31.48 -2.04
CA GLU A 129 16.67 32.49 -1.94
C GLU A 129 18.06 31.90 -2.15
N ARG A 130 18.29 30.66 -1.68
CA ARG A 130 19.56 29.95 -1.85
C ARG A 130 19.74 29.39 -3.28
N LEU A 131 18.67 29.29 -4.04
CA LEU A 131 18.64 28.70 -5.38
C LEU A 131 18.60 29.76 -6.49
N LYS A 132 18.47 31.05 -6.16
CA LYS A 132 18.35 32.13 -7.15
C LYS A 132 19.40 32.07 -8.26
N HIS A 133 20.66 31.83 -7.91
CA HIS A 133 21.76 31.73 -8.88
C HIS A 133 21.64 30.52 -9.82
N LEU A 134 21.01 29.43 -9.37
CA LEU A 134 20.77 28.26 -10.22
C LEU A 134 19.55 28.47 -11.10
N LEU A 135 18.53 29.18 -10.62
CA LEU A 135 17.32 29.48 -11.38
C LEU A 135 17.60 30.41 -12.59
N THR A 136 18.68 31.19 -12.57
CA THR A 136 19.10 31.99 -13.74
C THR A 136 19.50 31.16 -14.95
N HIS A 137 19.77 29.88 -14.76
CA HIS A 137 20.10 28.94 -15.85
C HIS A 137 18.87 28.23 -16.44
N PHE A 138 17.68 28.51 -15.93
CA PHE A 138 16.45 27.97 -16.48
C PHE A 138 16.16 28.60 -17.86
N ARG A 139 15.88 27.75 -18.82
CA ARG A 139 15.39 28.19 -20.16
C ARG A 139 13.98 28.77 -20.05
N ILE A 140 13.22 28.30 -19.06
CA ILE A 140 11.84 28.70 -18.80
C ILE A 140 11.72 29.05 -17.30
N ILE A 141 11.58 30.36 -17.02
CA ILE A 141 11.54 30.87 -15.64
C ILE A 141 10.20 30.52 -14.98
N PRO A 142 10.22 29.85 -13.81
CA PRO A 142 8.99 29.58 -13.08
C PRO A 142 8.41 30.86 -12.47
N THR A 143 7.09 30.96 -12.48
CA THR A 143 6.35 31.95 -11.67
C THR A 143 6.08 31.35 -10.31
N VAL A 144 6.57 32.00 -9.27
CA VAL A 144 6.34 31.61 -7.87
C VAL A 144 5.47 32.66 -7.21
N THR A 145 4.28 32.26 -6.77
CA THR A 145 3.33 33.11 -6.06
C THR A 145 3.09 32.54 -4.66
N THR A 146 2.79 33.43 -3.71
CA THR A 146 2.38 33.01 -2.37
C THR A 146 0.91 33.34 -2.21
N ASN A 147 0.09 32.35 -1.93
CA ASN A 147 -1.31 32.56 -1.64
C ASN A 147 -1.45 33.37 -0.35
N PRO A 148 -2.03 34.60 -0.40
CA PRO A 148 -2.06 35.49 0.77
C PRO A 148 -2.98 34.99 1.89
N VAL A 149 -3.89 34.05 1.59
CA VAL A 149 -4.86 33.51 2.55
C VAL A 149 -4.30 32.29 3.28
N SER A 150 -3.68 31.36 2.54
CA SER A 150 -3.16 30.09 3.09
C SER A 150 -1.68 30.14 3.42
N GLY A 151 -0.94 31.15 2.96
CA GLY A 151 0.52 31.22 3.05
C GLY A 151 1.24 30.15 2.21
N THR A 152 0.50 29.38 1.41
CA THR A 152 1.09 28.33 0.56
C THR A 152 1.76 28.93 -0.66
N MET A 153 2.93 28.38 -0.98
CA MET A 153 3.65 28.73 -2.21
C MET A 153 3.04 27.96 -3.38
N GLU A 154 2.82 28.63 -4.47
CA GLU A 154 2.36 28.04 -5.74
C GLU A 154 3.43 28.26 -6.80
N VAL A 155 3.79 27.19 -7.52
CA VAL A 155 4.72 27.23 -8.63
C VAL A 155 3.95 26.94 -9.91
N SER A 156 4.09 27.82 -10.89
CA SER A 156 3.46 27.68 -12.20
C SER A 156 4.41 28.09 -13.31
N PHE A 157 4.07 27.72 -14.53
CA PHE A 157 4.82 28.07 -15.73
C PHE A 157 3.88 28.69 -16.75
N GLN A 158 4.43 29.51 -17.65
CA GLN A 158 3.62 30.13 -18.71
C GLN A 158 3.04 29.05 -19.63
N PRO A 159 1.79 29.22 -20.09
CA PRO A 159 1.20 28.32 -21.09
C PRO A 159 1.98 28.31 -22.39
N GLY A 160 2.04 27.15 -23.07
CA GLY A 160 2.66 27.03 -24.39
C GLY A 160 4.17 26.84 -24.41
N VAL A 161 4.82 26.71 -23.25
CA VAL A 161 6.25 26.39 -23.16
C VAL A 161 6.53 24.91 -23.43
N ASP A 162 7.73 24.58 -23.88
CA ASP A 162 8.18 23.20 -24.07
C ASP A 162 8.31 22.50 -22.70
N SER A 163 7.36 21.66 -22.41
CA SER A 163 7.29 20.92 -21.14
C SER A 163 8.45 19.94 -20.94
N SER A 164 9.06 19.47 -22.04
CA SER A 164 10.24 18.60 -21.97
C SER A 164 11.46 19.35 -21.45
N MET A 165 11.69 20.57 -21.97
CA MET A 165 12.78 21.44 -21.50
C MET A 165 12.58 21.83 -20.05
N LEU A 166 11.35 22.12 -19.68
CA LEU A 166 10.96 22.49 -18.34
C LEU A 166 11.28 21.38 -17.31
N LEU A 167 10.89 20.16 -17.59
CA LEU A 167 11.16 19.02 -16.71
C LEU A 167 12.68 18.78 -16.58
N GLU A 168 13.43 18.89 -17.69
CA GLU A 168 14.88 18.76 -17.68
C GLU A 168 15.54 19.85 -16.81
N ASP A 169 15.10 21.10 -16.92
CA ASP A 169 15.61 22.22 -16.13
C ASP A 169 15.37 21.96 -14.61
N VAL A 170 14.15 21.53 -14.24
CA VAL A 170 13.82 21.20 -12.83
C VAL A 170 14.67 20.05 -12.31
N LEU A 171 14.73 18.93 -13.03
CA LEU A 171 15.51 17.78 -12.59
C LEU A 171 17.02 18.11 -12.51
N THR A 172 17.53 18.94 -13.44
CA THR A 172 18.92 19.43 -13.41
C THR A 172 19.16 20.34 -12.20
N LEU A 173 18.20 21.22 -11.85
CA LEU A 173 18.31 22.03 -10.64
C LEU A 173 18.39 21.17 -9.39
N LEU A 174 17.54 20.16 -9.25
CA LEU A 174 17.58 19.24 -8.12
C LEU A 174 18.98 18.60 -7.96
N ASP A 175 19.59 18.18 -9.07
CA ASP A 175 20.92 17.58 -9.02
C ASP A 175 21.99 18.60 -8.64
N ARG A 176 22.04 19.77 -9.30
CA ARG A 176 23.07 20.80 -9.09
C ARG A 176 23.01 21.47 -7.72
N ALA A 177 21.83 21.49 -7.10
CA ALA A 177 21.60 22.09 -5.78
C ALA A 177 22.07 21.16 -4.62
N ASN A 178 22.47 19.93 -4.93
CA ASN A 178 22.91 18.93 -3.97
C ASN A 178 24.33 18.44 -4.29
N THR A 179 24.91 17.60 -3.46
CA THR A 179 26.26 17.05 -3.63
C THR A 179 26.25 15.53 -3.42
N GLU A 180 27.31 14.86 -3.85
CA GLU A 180 27.45 13.40 -3.62
C GLU A 180 27.47 13.01 -2.14
N LYS A 181 27.91 13.92 -1.26
CA LYS A 181 27.94 13.70 0.19
C LYS A 181 26.56 13.93 0.83
N ASP A 182 25.75 14.81 0.23
CA ASP A 182 24.42 15.17 0.73
C ASP A 182 23.40 15.06 -0.44
N ARG A 183 23.18 13.81 -0.87
CA ARG A 183 22.25 13.52 -1.97
C ARG A 183 20.81 13.75 -1.52
N LEU A 184 20.01 14.42 -2.36
CA LEU A 184 18.58 14.54 -2.16
C LEU A 184 17.91 13.18 -2.42
N ILE A 185 16.97 12.80 -1.57
CA ILE A 185 16.11 11.64 -1.81
C ILE A 185 14.86 12.13 -2.52
N VAL A 186 14.57 11.59 -3.72
CA VAL A 186 13.34 11.88 -4.47
C VAL A 186 12.48 10.63 -4.48
N ILE A 187 11.32 10.71 -3.83
CA ILE A 187 10.36 9.62 -3.71
C ILE A 187 9.21 9.90 -4.69
N LEU A 188 9.03 9.03 -5.67
CA LEU A 188 7.91 9.08 -6.60
C LEU A 188 6.97 7.91 -6.30
N ASP A 189 5.82 8.23 -5.71
CA ASP A 189 4.79 7.23 -5.38
C ASP A 189 3.84 7.03 -6.56
N GLU A 190 3.30 5.82 -6.69
CA GLU A 190 2.46 5.35 -7.81
C GLU A 190 3.14 5.59 -9.17
N PHE A 191 4.41 5.17 -9.27
CA PHE A 191 5.27 5.43 -10.42
C PHE A 191 4.74 4.84 -11.73
N GLN A 192 3.88 3.83 -11.69
CA GLN A 192 3.24 3.28 -12.89
C GLN A 192 2.42 4.32 -13.68
N GLU A 193 1.96 5.39 -13.04
CA GLU A 193 1.19 6.47 -13.68
C GLU A 193 2.03 7.30 -14.68
N ILE A 194 3.35 7.17 -14.65
CA ILE A 194 4.26 7.92 -15.54
C ILE A 194 3.91 7.79 -17.02
N ARG A 195 3.37 6.64 -17.44
CA ARG A 195 3.00 6.36 -18.83
C ARG A 195 1.70 7.04 -19.23
N ASP A 196 0.84 7.36 -18.27
CA ASP A 196 -0.45 8.00 -18.48
C ASP A 196 -0.34 9.53 -18.47
N ILE A 197 0.71 10.10 -17.85
CA ILE A 197 0.97 11.55 -17.83
C ILE A 197 1.31 12.07 -19.23
N ALA A 198 2.22 11.42 -19.94
CA ALA A 198 2.55 11.77 -21.32
C ALA A 198 3.26 10.62 -22.07
N PRO A 199 3.05 10.52 -23.41
CA PRO A 199 3.79 9.56 -24.24
C PRO A 199 5.29 9.79 -24.15
N LYS A 200 6.07 8.71 -23.96
CA LYS A 200 7.54 8.69 -23.88
C LYS A 200 8.15 9.45 -22.69
N LEU A 201 7.35 9.89 -21.71
CA LEU A 201 7.86 10.55 -20.50
C LEU A 201 8.82 9.63 -19.73
N ASP A 202 8.55 8.33 -19.69
CA ASP A 202 9.43 7.32 -19.11
C ASP A 202 10.84 7.36 -19.74
N ARG A 203 10.96 7.48 -21.06
CA ARG A 203 12.26 7.57 -21.75
C ARG A 203 13.00 8.86 -21.41
N GLN A 204 12.28 9.97 -21.40
CA GLN A 204 12.84 11.28 -21.08
C GLN A 204 13.38 11.29 -19.63
N MET A 205 12.55 10.89 -18.67
CA MET A 205 12.97 10.84 -17.27
C MET A 205 14.16 9.92 -17.07
N ARG A 206 14.14 8.71 -17.68
CA ARG A 206 15.25 7.78 -17.58
C ARG A 206 16.56 8.38 -18.08
N SER A 207 16.53 9.08 -19.20
CA SER A 207 17.72 9.74 -19.78
C SER A 207 18.30 10.80 -18.84
N ILE A 208 17.46 11.61 -18.20
CA ILE A 208 17.90 12.65 -17.27
C ILE A 208 18.41 12.03 -15.98
N MET A 209 17.64 11.15 -15.37
CA MET A 209 17.95 10.52 -14.10
C MET A 209 19.26 9.72 -14.13
N GLN A 210 19.59 9.12 -15.27
CA GLN A 210 20.84 8.37 -15.46
C GLN A 210 22.09 9.24 -15.40
N ALA A 211 22.00 10.51 -15.77
CA ALA A 211 23.11 11.45 -15.77
C ALA A 211 23.36 12.10 -14.40
N GLN A 212 22.42 11.97 -13.48
CA GLN A 212 22.46 12.61 -12.16
C GLN A 212 23.32 11.83 -11.17
N LYS A 213 24.03 12.56 -10.29
CA LYS A 213 24.95 11.98 -9.30
C LYS A 213 24.54 12.30 -7.86
N ASN A 214 23.75 13.36 -7.67
CA ASN A 214 23.45 13.93 -6.36
C ASN A 214 22.02 13.62 -5.91
N ILE A 215 21.35 12.65 -6.55
CA ILE A 215 19.97 12.25 -6.24
C ILE A 215 19.90 10.74 -6.04
N ASN A 216 19.22 10.30 -4.98
CA ASN A 216 18.74 8.94 -4.83
C ASN A 216 17.25 8.89 -5.14
N TYR A 217 16.85 8.12 -6.13
CA TYR A 217 15.45 7.89 -6.45
C TYR A 217 14.90 6.69 -5.71
N ILE A 218 13.70 6.84 -5.15
CA ILE A 218 12.88 5.76 -4.60
C ILE A 218 11.56 5.78 -5.37
N LEU A 219 11.34 4.74 -6.18
CA LEU A 219 10.18 4.61 -7.05
C LEU A 219 9.24 3.58 -6.46
N LEU A 220 8.03 4.02 -6.07
CA LEU A 220 7.03 3.17 -5.41
C LEU A 220 5.88 2.90 -6.36
N GLY A 221 5.34 1.69 -6.32
CA GLY A 221 4.13 1.38 -7.09
C GLY A 221 3.27 0.30 -6.44
N SER A 222 1.96 0.44 -6.65
CA SER A 222 0.96 -0.47 -6.08
C SER A 222 0.42 -1.48 -7.11
N GLN A 223 0.56 -1.22 -8.39
CA GLN A 223 0.12 -2.10 -9.46
C GLN A 223 1.30 -2.99 -9.91
N GLU A 224 1.43 -4.17 -9.29
CA GLU A 224 2.57 -5.06 -9.49
C GLU A 224 2.84 -5.40 -10.96
N SER A 225 1.80 -5.70 -11.75
CA SER A 225 1.96 -6.04 -13.17
C SER A 225 2.49 -4.88 -14.01
N MET A 226 2.05 -3.65 -13.74
CA MET A 226 2.53 -2.45 -14.44
C MET A 226 3.95 -2.10 -14.01
N MET A 227 4.26 -2.21 -12.72
CA MET A 227 5.61 -1.99 -12.21
C MET A 227 6.59 -3.03 -12.76
N SER A 228 6.21 -4.31 -12.80
CA SER A 228 7.02 -5.35 -13.43
C SER A 228 7.26 -5.08 -14.92
N ASP A 229 6.26 -4.59 -15.66
CA ASP A 229 6.44 -4.19 -17.05
C ASP A 229 7.39 -3.00 -17.22
N ILE A 230 7.41 -2.07 -16.25
CA ILE A 230 8.34 -0.94 -16.27
C ILE A 230 9.78 -1.35 -15.91
N PHE A 231 9.98 -2.19 -14.88
CA PHE A 231 11.31 -2.43 -14.31
C PHE A 231 11.93 -3.77 -14.66
N GLU A 232 11.16 -4.78 -15.07
CA GLU A 232 11.63 -6.13 -15.38
C GLU A 232 11.55 -6.47 -16.88
N ASN A 233 10.81 -5.67 -17.67
CA ASN A 233 10.76 -5.85 -19.12
C ASN A 233 12.03 -5.27 -19.78
N LYS A 234 12.78 -6.14 -20.50
CA LYS A 234 14.02 -5.75 -21.20
C LYS A 234 13.86 -4.62 -22.22
N LYS A 235 12.64 -4.39 -22.72
CA LYS A 235 12.34 -3.31 -23.68
C LYS A 235 12.01 -1.98 -23.02
N SER A 236 11.82 -1.97 -21.70
CA SER A 236 11.50 -0.77 -20.95
C SER A 236 12.73 0.12 -20.73
N PRO A 237 12.61 1.46 -20.81
CA PRO A 237 13.69 2.37 -20.47
C PRO A 237 14.21 2.20 -19.04
N PHE A 238 13.34 1.81 -18.12
CA PHE A 238 13.67 1.62 -16.71
C PHE A 238 14.15 0.22 -16.35
N TYR A 239 14.36 -0.65 -17.35
CA TYR A 239 14.93 -1.98 -17.08
C TYR A 239 16.21 -1.88 -16.27
N HIS A 240 16.28 -2.55 -15.11
CA HIS A 240 17.40 -2.51 -14.17
C HIS A 240 17.82 -1.09 -13.73
N PHE A 241 16.86 -0.18 -13.54
CA PHE A 241 17.15 1.19 -13.09
C PHE A 241 17.68 1.26 -11.66
N GLY A 242 17.21 0.41 -10.79
CA GLY A 242 17.58 0.36 -9.38
C GLY A 242 17.36 -1.01 -8.78
N GLU A 243 17.65 -1.15 -7.51
CA GLU A 243 17.35 -2.36 -6.76
C GLU A 243 15.85 -2.57 -6.64
N LEU A 244 15.40 -3.76 -6.99
CA LEU A 244 13.99 -4.12 -6.94
C LEU A 244 13.67 -4.85 -5.64
N MET A 245 12.81 -4.26 -4.83
CA MET A 245 12.31 -4.84 -3.60
C MET A 245 10.80 -5.06 -3.70
N ARG A 246 10.33 -6.23 -3.26
CA ARG A 246 8.92 -6.52 -3.11
C ARG A 246 8.55 -6.57 -1.64
N LEU A 247 7.49 -5.83 -1.27
CA LEU A 247 7.00 -5.80 0.10
C LEU A 247 5.75 -6.67 0.19
N GLY A 248 5.86 -7.77 0.93
CA GLY A 248 4.79 -8.73 1.17
C GLY A 248 3.98 -8.47 2.45
N LYS A 249 3.20 -9.47 2.86
CA LYS A 249 2.52 -9.53 4.15
C LYS A 249 3.53 -9.45 5.29
N LEU A 250 3.07 -9.12 6.51
CA LEU A 250 3.92 -9.12 7.69
C LEU A 250 4.20 -10.56 8.15
N PRO A 251 5.40 -10.85 8.70
CA PRO A 251 5.67 -12.12 9.38
C PRO A 251 4.67 -12.33 10.52
N ARG A 252 4.12 -13.56 10.61
CA ARG A 252 3.04 -13.86 11.56
C ARG A 252 3.48 -13.66 13.01
N ASP A 253 4.65 -14.15 13.38
CA ASP A 253 5.12 -14.16 14.76
C ASP A 253 5.35 -12.73 15.29
N ASP A 254 5.97 -11.87 14.47
CA ASP A 254 6.20 -10.47 14.80
C ASP A 254 4.88 -9.71 14.93
N PHE A 255 3.95 -9.97 14.00
CA PHE A 255 2.65 -9.32 14.01
C PHE A 255 1.77 -9.80 15.15
N HIS A 256 1.84 -11.10 15.50
CA HIS A 256 1.16 -11.66 16.66
C HIS A 256 1.62 -10.97 17.95
N THR A 257 2.93 -10.90 18.18
CA THR A 257 3.51 -10.20 19.34
C THR A 257 3.02 -8.76 19.43
N TYR A 258 3.07 -8.02 18.31
CA TYR A 258 2.59 -6.65 18.23
C TYR A 258 1.11 -6.50 18.63
N LEU A 259 0.24 -7.40 18.13
CA LEU A 259 -1.19 -7.38 18.43
C LEU A 259 -1.47 -7.77 19.88
N SER A 260 -0.89 -8.87 20.34
CA SER A 260 -1.09 -9.41 21.67
C SER A 260 -0.70 -8.42 22.77
N GLU A 261 0.50 -7.83 22.70
CA GLU A 261 0.96 -6.81 23.65
C GLU A 261 -0.01 -5.62 23.77
N ARG A 262 -0.59 -5.17 22.64
CA ARG A 262 -1.50 -4.02 22.62
C ARG A 262 -2.92 -4.35 23.05
N LEU A 263 -3.35 -5.56 22.82
CA LEU A 263 -4.66 -6.06 23.24
C LEU A 263 -4.68 -6.46 24.74
N ALA A 264 -3.53 -6.76 25.32
CA ALA A 264 -3.42 -7.21 26.71
C ALA A 264 -4.03 -6.23 27.72
N GLY A 265 -3.95 -4.92 27.46
CA GLY A 265 -4.56 -3.89 28.31
C GLY A 265 -6.09 -3.96 28.40
N VAL A 266 -6.75 -4.63 27.45
CA VAL A 266 -8.21 -4.78 27.40
C VAL A 266 -8.66 -6.22 27.64
N PHE A 267 -7.91 -7.20 27.12
CA PHE A 267 -8.30 -8.61 27.10
C PHE A 267 -7.47 -9.49 28.02
N ALA A 268 -6.43 -8.97 28.66
CA ALA A 268 -5.54 -9.70 29.56
C ALA A 268 -5.07 -11.04 28.95
N ASP A 269 -5.32 -12.17 29.64
CA ASP A 269 -4.84 -13.49 29.20
C ASP A 269 -5.48 -14.01 27.89
N ARG A 270 -6.55 -13.36 27.39
CA ARG A 270 -7.17 -13.72 26.11
C ARG A 270 -6.48 -13.05 24.90
N SER A 271 -5.54 -12.13 25.13
CA SER A 271 -4.94 -11.31 24.05
C SER A 271 -4.24 -12.14 22.98
N ASP A 272 -3.56 -13.22 23.34
CA ASP A 272 -2.87 -14.12 22.40
C ASP A 272 -3.86 -14.81 21.46
N GLY A 273 -4.90 -15.43 22.01
CA GLY A 273 -5.92 -16.09 21.21
C GLY A 273 -6.70 -15.14 20.31
N ILE A 274 -6.92 -13.89 20.76
CA ILE A 274 -7.55 -12.86 19.95
C ILE A 274 -6.61 -12.41 18.82
N ALA A 275 -5.30 -12.26 19.09
CA ALA A 275 -4.31 -11.94 18.08
C ALA A 275 -4.25 -13.02 16.98
N ASP A 276 -4.27 -14.30 17.37
CA ASP A 276 -4.34 -15.42 16.42
C ASP A 276 -5.58 -15.36 15.54
N GLN A 277 -6.76 -15.16 16.13
CA GLN A 277 -8.02 -15.06 15.38
C GLN A 277 -8.00 -13.89 14.36
N ILE A 278 -7.45 -12.74 14.77
CA ILE A 278 -7.30 -11.59 13.87
C ILE A 278 -6.40 -11.94 12.68
N LEU A 279 -5.24 -12.57 12.94
CA LEU A 279 -4.28 -12.92 11.91
C LEU A 279 -4.78 -14.04 10.98
N ASP A 280 -5.51 -15.00 11.52
CA ASP A 280 -6.13 -16.08 10.72
C ASP A 280 -7.20 -15.54 9.78
N PHE A 281 -8.04 -14.62 10.24
CA PHE A 281 -9.06 -14.00 9.41
C PHE A 281 -8.47 -13.10 8.32
N THR A 282 -7.46 -12.29 8.66
CA THR A 282 -6.89 -11.27 7.76
C THR A 282 -5.70 -11.77 6.94
N GLY A 283 -5.19 -12.97 7.25
CA GLY A 283 -4.01 -13.55 6.59
C GLY A 283 -2.75 -12.68 6.74
N CYS A 284 -2.54 -12.07 7.88
CA CYS A 284 -1.42 -11.16 8.20
C CYS A 284 -1.32 -9.94 7.27
N HIS A 285 -2.45 -9.52 6.68
CA HIS A 285 -2.49 -8.33 5.84
C HIS A 285 -2.35 -7.06 6.69
N PRO A 286 -1.34 -6.18 6.47
CA PRO A 286 -1.02 -5.07 7.38
C PRO A 286 -2.20 -4.15 7.69
N TYR A 287 -2.94 -3.75 6.66
CA TYR A 287 -4.07 -2.84 6.81
C TYR A 287 -5.27 -3.49 7.51
N TYR A 288 -5.69 -4.66 7.02
CA TYR A 288 -6.91 -5.31 7.53
C TYR A 288 -6.73 -5.86 8.94
N SER A 289 -5.51 -6.31 9.30
CA SER A 289 -5.23 -6.72 10.68
C SER A 289 -5.29 -5.53 11.65
N GLN A 290 -4.74 -4.39 11.26
CA GLN A 290 -4.84 -3.15 12.06
C GLN A 290 -6.28 -2.66 12.17
N GLN A 291 -7.05 -2.71 11.07
CA GLN A 291 -8.46 -2.33 11.07
C GLN A 291 -9.30 -3.22 11.98
N LEU A 292 -9.11 -4.55 11.86
CA LEU A 292 -9.82 -5.50 12.72
C LEU A 292 -9.42 -5.34 14.18
N ALA A 293 -8.12 -5.26 14.47
CA ALA A 293 -7.62 -5.07 15.83
C ALA A 293 -8.14 -3.78 16.49
N ALA A 294 -8.23 -2.68 15.72
CA ALA A 294 -8.82 -1.43 16.21
C ALA A 294 -10.29 -1.58 16.60
N ASN A 295 -11.07 -2.32 15.82
CA ASN A 295 -12.48 -2.58 16.10
C ASN A 295 -12.66 -3.59 17.25
N VAL A 296 -11.84 -4.64 17.30
CA VAL A 296 -11.83 -5.61 18.43
C VAL A 296 -11.50 -4.89 19.74
N TRP A 297 -10.47 -4.05 19.75
CA TRP A 297 -10.13 -3.24 20.91
C TRP A 297 -11.31 -2.38 21.37
N GLN A 298 -12.00 -1.74 20.42
CA GLN A 298 -13.17 -0.92 20.72
C GLN A 298 -14.34 -1.74 21.29
N VAL A 299 -14.60 -2.94 20.77
CA VAL A 299 -15.57 -3.88 21.32
C VAL A 299 -15.22 -4.23 22.76
N GLY A 300 -13.95 -4.57 23.05
CA GLY A 300 -13.50 -4.91 24.40
C GLY A 300 -13.62 -3.76 25.40
N VAL A 301 -13.40 -2.52 24.96
CA VAL A 301 -13.55 -1.31 25.79
C VAL A 301 -15.03 -0.98 26.07
N LEU A 302 -15.88 -1.10 25.07
CA LEU A 302 -17.29 -0.69 25.15
C LEU A 302 -18.22 -1.81 25.65
N GLN A 303 -17.87 -3.07 25.39
CA GLN A 303 -18.67 -4.26 25.68
C GLN A 303 -17.78 -5.40 26.19
N PRO A 304 -17.17 -5.26 27.38
CA PRO A 304 -16.19 -6.22 27.91
C PRO A 304 -16.75 -7.63 28.12
N GLU A 305 -18.04 -7.76 28.25
CA GLU A 305 -18.76 -9.05 28.42
C GLU A 305 -18.94 -9.80 27.08
N THR A 306 -18.51 -9.25 25.95
CA THR A 306 -18.64 -9.91 24.65
C THR A 306 -17.71 -11.12 24.60
N GLU A 307 -18.28 -12.33 24.49
CA GLU A 307 -17.52 -13.58 24.45
C GLU A 307 -16.63 -13.65 23.22
N ASP A 308 -17.19 -13.32 22.04
CA ASP A 308 -16.49 -13.33 20.77
C ASP A 308 -16.37 -11.91 20.19
N ALA A 309 -15.40 -11.17 20.75
CA ALA A 309 -15.12 -9.79 20.34
C ALA A 309 -14.63 -9.69 18.88
N VAL A 310 -13.95 -10.74 18.36
CA VAL A 310 -13.42 -10.74 17.01
C VAL A 310 -14.55 -10.84 15.98
N TRP A 311 -15.48 -11.79 16.18
CA TRP A 311 -16.65 -11.92 15.30
C TRP A 311 -17.59 -10.72 15.38
N ALA A 312 -17.79 -10.15 16.57
CA ALA A 312 -18.56 -8.92 16.74
C ALA A 312 -17.96 -7.75 15.93
N ALA A 313 -16.63 -7.62 15.95
CA ALA A 313 -15.93 -6.62 15.16
C ALA A 313 -15.99 -6.88 13.65
N ILE A 314 -15.84 -8.14 13.21
CA ILE A 314 -15.99 -8.53 11.79
C ILE A 314 -17.40 -8.19 11.30
N ASP A 315 -18.44 -8.62 12.02
CA ASP A 315 -19.84 -8.37 11.67
C ASP A 315 -20.13 -6.86 11.57
N HIS A 316 -19.61 -6.07 12.52
CA HIS A 316 -19.71 -4.63 12.48
C HIS A 316 -19.07 -4.02 11.23
N ILE A 317 -17.84 -4.40 10.88
CA ILE A 317 -17.15 -3.90 9.69
C ILE A 317 -17.89 -4.30 8.43
N VAL A 318 -18.30 -5.56 8.29
CA VAL A 318 -19.04 -6.08 7.13
C VAL A 318 -20.35 -5.34 6.94
N LYS A 319 -21.13 -5.13 8.00
CA LYS A 319 -22.39 -4.39 7.95
C LYS A 319 -22.20 -2.93 7.59
N SER A 320 -21.19 -2.28 8.16
CA SER A 320 -20.89 -0.87 7.86
C SER A 320 -20.51 -0.60 6.40
N HIS A 321 -19.90 -1.60 5.73
CA HIS A 321 -19.51 -1.53 4.33
C HIS A 321 -20.45 -2.25 3.36
N SER A 322 -21.58 -2.82 3.84
CA SER A 322 -22.44 -3.68 3.03
C SER A 322 -22.96 -3.00 1.75
N LEU A 323 -23.37 -1.73 1.82
CA LEU A 323 -23.82 -0.99 0.63
C LEU A 323 -22.70 -0.78 -0.40
N ASP A 324 -21.47 -0.55 0.04
CA ASP A 324 -20.34 -0.39 -0.87
C ASP A 324 -19.97 -1.73 -1.49
N TYR A 325 -19.97 -2.82 -0.72
CA TYR A 325 -19.75 -4.17 -1.21
C TYR A 325 -20.81 -4.59 -2.23
N GLU A 326 -22.08 -4.24 -1.99
CA GLU A 326 -23.15 -4.51 -2.95
C GLU A 326 -22.94 -3.73 -4.25
N ARG A 327 -22.59 -2.45 -4.19
CA ARG A 327 -22.26 -1.66 -5.39
C ARG A 327 -21.09 -2.26 -6.17
N LEU A 328 -20.01 -2.65 -5.49
CA LEU A 328 -18.88 -3.33 -6.10
C LEU A 328 -19.33 -4.64 -6.78
N TRP A 329 -20.13 -5.45 -6.07
CA TRP A 329 -20.66 -6.70 -6.61
C TRP A 329 -21.52 -6.47 -7.86
N LEU A 330 -22.36 -5.47 -7.86
CA LEU A 330 -23.22 -5.15 -8.99
C LEU A 330 -22.46 -4.57 -10.19
N SER A 331 -21.33 -3.92 -9.98
CA SER A 331 -20.50 -3.34 -11.03
C SER A 331 -19.71 -4.37 -11.87
N ILE A 332 -19.49 -5.56 -11.34
CA ILE A 332 -18.70 -6.61 -11.99
C ILE A 332 -19.55 -7.60 -12.78
N ASN A 333 -19.00 -8.16 -13.87
CA ASN A 333 -19.69 -9.10 -14.74
C ASN A 333 -19.86 -10.50 -14.11
N ARG A 334 -20.69 -11.36 -14.75
CA ARG A 334 -21.03 -12.71 -14.26
C ARG A 334 -19.79 -13.58 -14.03
N THR A 335 -18.84 -13.58 -14.96
CA THR A 335 -17.61 -14.38 -14.84
C THR A 335 -16.76 -13.96 -13.64
N ASN A 336 -16.59 -12.63 -13.46
CA ASN A 336 -15.85 -12.10 -12.33
C ASN A 336 -16.53 -12.43 -11.00
N ARG A 337 -17.87 -12.30 -10.90
CA ARG A 337 -18.64 -12.71 -9.70
C ARG A 337 -18.44 -14.19 -9.38
N TRP A 338 -18.48 -15.05 -10.39
CA TRP A 338 -18.23 -16.48 -10.21
C TRP A 338 -16.82 -16.72 -9.64
N ILE A 339 -15.79 -16.08 -10.22
CA ILE A 339 -14.40 -16.20 -9.74
C ILE A 339 -14.29 -15.76 -8.27
N LEU A 340 -14.81 -14.57 -7.94
CA LEU A 340 -14.75 -14.07 -6.57
C LEU A 340 -15.47 -15.00 -5.58
N ARG A 341 -16.59 -15.59 -5.98
CA ARG A 341 -17.31 -16.58 -5.17
C ARG A 341 -16.50 -17.86 -4.96
N GLN A 342 -15.84 -18.40 -6.01
CA GLN A 342 -14.98 -19.59 -5.86
C GLN A 342 -13.82 -19.30 -4.90
N LEU A 343 -13.14 -18.16 -5.08
CA LEU A 343 -12.04 -17.75 -4.22
C LEU A 343 -12.48 -17.49 -2.78
N SER A 344 -13.69 -16.92 -2.56
CA SER A 344 -14.25 -16.72 -1.22
C SER A 344 -14.42 -18.03 -0.45
N MET A 345 -14.82 -19.10 -1.15
CA MET A 345 -14.95 -20.45 -0.60
C MET A 345 -13.60 -21.18 -0.45
N GLY A 346 -12.47 -20.54 -0.80
CA GLY A 346 -11.15 -21.19 -0.81
C GLY A 346 -10.99 -22.27 -1.87
N LYS A 347 -11.86 -22.31 -2.89
CA LYS A 347 -11.82 -23.30 -3.97
C LYS A 347 -10.83 -22.91 -5.04
N ALA A 348 -10.12 -23.89 -5.58
CA ALA A 348 -9.30 -23.70 -6.77
C ALA A 348 -10.18 -23.27 -7.96
N LEU A 349 -9.65 -22.38 -8.78
CA LEU A 349 -10.33 -21.94 -10.02
C LEU A 349 -10.26 -23.07 -11.06
N GLN A 350 -11.12 -24.05 -10.90
CA GLN A 350 -11.34 -25.06 -11.93
C GLN A 350 -12.28 -24.47 -13.00
N THR A 351 -12.02 -24.76 -14.25
CA THR A 351 -12.63 -24.07 -15.39
C THR A 351 -14.13 -24.34 -15.61
N GLY A 352 -14.77 -25.24 -14.85
CA GLY A 352 -16.22 -25.46 -14.83
C GLY A 352 -16.94 -25.13 -16.16
N ASP A 353 -17.88 -24.21 -16.11
CA ASP A 353 -18.65 -23.73 -17.28
C ASP A 353 -17.94 -22.70 -18.16
N PHE A 354 -16.71 -22.30 -17.81
CA PHE A 354 -15.95 -21.26 -18.53
C PHE A 354 -14.67 -21.82 -19.16
N GLN A 355 -14.30 -21.29 -20.33
CA GLN A 355 -13.03 -21.62 -20.97
C GLN A 355 -11.85 -21.11 -20.11
N THR A 356 -10.77 -21.88 -20.06
CA THR A 356 -9.55 -21.57 -19.29
C THR A 356 -8.99 -20.17 -19.60
N SER A 357 -8.97 -19.80 -20.88
CA SER A 357 -8.52 -18.47 -21.34
C SER A 357 -9.38 -17.32 -20.78
N THR A 358 -10.69 -17.54 -20.71
CA THR A 358 -11.65 -16.58 -20.16
C THR A 358 -11.42 -16.38 -18.67
N VAL A 359 -11.26 -17.48 -17.91
CA VAL A 359 -10.96 -17.41 -16.46
C VAL A 359 -9.64 -16.72 -16.21
N TYR A 360 -8.58 -17.10 -16.96
CA TYR A 360 -7.26 -16.45 -16.82
C TYR A 360 -7.31 -14.94 -17.06
N SER A 361 -7.95 -14.52 -18.17
CA SER A 361 -8.08 -13.10 -18.50
C SER A 361 -8.90 -12.33 -17.46
N ALA A 362 -9.93 -12.95 -16.90
CA ALA A 362 -10.77 -12.37 -15.87
C ALA A 362 -10.01 -12.22 -14.55
N VAL A 363 -9.24 -13.24 -14.13
CA VAL A 363 -8.37 -13.16 -12.94
C VAL A 363 -7.35 -12.03 -13.07
N LYS A 364 -6.68 -11.93 -14.23
CA LYS A 364 -5.73 -10.85 -14.50
C LYS A 364 -6.36 -9.46 -14.40
N ARG A 365 -7.60 -9.33 -14.88
CA ARG A 365 -8.37 -8.08 -14.72
C ARG A 365 -8.68 -7.80 -13.26
N LEU A 366 -9.19 -8.79 -12.52
CA LEU A 366 -9.49 -8.67 -11.10
C LEU A 366 -8.25 -8.32 -10.28
N GLN A 367 -7.06 -8.84 -10.66
CA GLN A 367 -5.78 -8.42 -10.05
C GLN A 367 -5.46 -6.95 -10.35
N LYS A 368 -5.60 -6.53 -11.61
CA LYS A 368 -5.36 -5.14 -12.01
C LYS A 368 -6.30 -4.18 -11.29
N ASP A 369 -7.56 -4.57 -11.12
CA ASP A 369 -8.59 -3.78 -10.44
C ASP A 369 -8.47 -3.85 -8.91
N GLY A 370 -7.56 -4.69 -8.36
CA GLY A 370 -7.28 -4.78 -6.93
C GLY A 370 -8.25 -5.64 -6.12
N TYR A 371 -9.07 -6.46 -6.76
CA TYR A 371 -9.98 -7.40 -6.06
C TYR A 371 -9.28 -8.69 -5.61
N VAL A 372 -8.26 -9.09 -6.35
CA VAL A 372 -7.56 -10.36 -6.18
C VAL A 372 -6.07 -10.10 -6.08
N VAL A 373 -5.41 -10.74 -5.13
CA VAL A 373 -3.96 -10.78 -5.00
C VAL A 373 -3.45 -12.20 -5.23
N TYR A 374 -2.19 -12.30 -5.61
CA TYR A 374 -1.49 -13.57 -5.73
C TYR A 374 -0.32 -13.58 -4.74
N SER A 375 -0.33 -14.55 -3.84
CA SER A 375 0.85 -14.89 -3.04
C SER A 375 1.30 -16.30 -3.45
N ASP A 376 0.91 -17.32 -2.72
CA ASP A 376 1.08 -18.73 -3.12
C ASP A 376 -0.09 -19.21 -3.98
N ARG A 377 -1.23 -18.57 -3.84
CA ARG A 377 -2.47 -18.79 -4.59
C ARG A 377 -3.21 -17.47 -4.82
N TYR A 378 -4.24 -17.53 -5.64
CA TYR A 378 -5.15 -16.38 -5.81
C TYR A 378 -6.09 -16.27 -4.61
N GLU A 379 -6.17 -15.09 -4.01
CA GLU A 379 -7.04 -14.78 -2.86
C GLU A 379 -7.73 -13.44 -3.09
N LEU A 380 -8.90 -13.23 -2.45
CA LEU A 380 -9.47 -11.89 -2.36
C LEU A 380 -8.54 -11.00 -1.52
N GLU A 381 -8.33 -9.76 -1.98
CA GLU A 381 -7.50 -8.79 -1.26
C GLU A 381 -8.17 -8.36 0.05
N ASP A 382 -9.49 -8.12 0.03
CA ASP A 382 -10.28 -7.69 1.19
C ASP A 382 -10.96 -8.89 1.89
N PRO A 383 -10.55 -9.25 3.12
CA PRO A 383 -11.14 -10.36 3.87
C PRO A 383 -12.57 -10.06 4.35
N PHE A 384 -12.94 -8.79 4.53
CA PHE A 384 -14.31 -8.41 4.89
C PHE A 384 -15.24 -8.51 3.69
N TYR A 385 -14.79 -8.14 2.49
CA TYR A 385 -15.54 -8.37 1.25
C TYR A 385 -15.72 -9.86 0.98
N ARG A 386 -14.67 -10.66 1.24
CA ARG A 386 -14.78 -12.12 1.21
C ARG A 386 -15.88 -12.62 2.14
N GLN A 387 -15.91 -12.14 3.40
CA GLN A 387 -16.92 -12.54 4.38
C GLN A 387 -18.33 -12.10 3.95
N TRP A 388 -18.47 -10.90 3.39
CA TRP A 388 -19.73 -10.44 2.85
C TRP A 388 -20.25 -11.31 1.68
N ILE A 389 -19.37 -11.71 0.75
CA ILE A 389 -19.74 -12.61 -0.35
C ILE A 389 -20.22 -13.97 0.19
N LEU A 390 -19.56 -14.52 1.21
CA LEU A 390 -19.95 -15.79 1.82
C LEU A 390 -21.31 -15.74 2.53
N ALA A 391 -21.67 -14.57 3.09
CA ALA A 391 -22.92 -14.37 3.81
C ALA A 391 -24.10 -14.05 2.87
N GLU A 392 -23.88 -13.26 1.83
CA GLU A 392 -24.95 -12.64 1.04
C GLU A 392 -25.10 -13.21 -0.39
N LYS A 393 -24.10 -13.94 -0.91
CA LYS A 393 -24.05 -14.36 -2.34
C LYS A 393 -23.73 -15.83 -2.49
#